data_3e67dd1792c077b0b62d9c3fa56ab5c7
#
_entry.id   3e67dd1792c077b0b62d9c3fa56ab5c7
#
_cell.length_a   1.000
_cell.length_b   1.000
_cell.length_c   1.000
_cell.angle_alpha   90.00
_cell.angle_beta   90.00
_cell.angle_gamma   90.00
#
_symmetry.space_group_name_H-M   'P 1'
#
loop_
_entity.id
_entity.type
_entity.pdbx_description
1 polymer ?
#
loop_
_entity_poly.entity_id
_entity_poly.type
_entity_poly.pdbx_seq_one_letter_code
_entity_poly.pdbx_strand_id
1 'polypeptide(L)'
;LYRDYGYIYPDTTKMLLLYMMQKSYDENNRLCDAFEYHCDGIPPYKYNYNYNDDGTETEECHLAVTGKIYSITKRKRDKNGNVIEESENFPWDSGDWTNIKIRYKYDNQGNWIERTIMDKAPKSNSNNYLKRRIHYLSE
;
A
#
# COMPACT_ATOMS: atom_id res chain seq x y z
N LEU A 1 4.43 18.57 -5.18
CA LEU A 1 5.06 17.52 -5.97
C LEU A 1 6.22 16.92 -5.18
N TYR A 2 6.17 15.63 -4.91
CA TYR A 2 7.24 14.90 -4.21
C TYR A 2 7.81 13.81 -5.12
N ARG A 3 9.11 13.52 -5.01
CA ARG A 3 9.79 12.48 -5.79
C ARG A 3 10.58 11.56 -4.88
N ASP A 4 10.30 10.27 -4.98
CA ASP A 4 11.08 9.20 -4.35
C ASP A 4 11.96 8.53 -5.40
N TYR A 5 13.16 8.11 -4.99
CA TYR A 5 14.11 7.42 -5.84
C TYR A 5 14.58 6.12 -5.16
N GLY A 6 14.52 5.03 -5.88
CA GLY A 6 15.13 3.76 -5.48
C GLY A 6 16.45 3.54 -6.22
N TYR A 7 17.47 3.13 -5.49
CA TYR A 7 18.81 2.88 -6.02
C TYR A 7 19.33 1.51 -5.61
N ILE A 8 20.15 0.90 -6.47
CA ILE A 8 21.02 -0.21 -6.10
C ILE A 8 22.48 0.18 -6.33
N TYR A 9 23.35 -0.49 -5.58
CA TYR A 9 24.79 -0.38 -5.70
C TYR A 9 25.32 -1.75 -6.17
N PRO A 10 25.38 -2.00 -7.49
CA PRO A 10 25.86 -3.30 -8.01
C PRO A 10 27.37 -3.48 -7.78
N ASP A 11 28.10 -2.38 -7.62
CA ASP A 11 29.47 -2.33 -7.11
C ASP A 11 29.70 -0.99 -6.40
N THR A 12 30.83 -0.85 -5.71
CA THR A 12 31.16 0.34 -4.92
C THR A 12 31.41 1.61 -5.77
N THR A 13 31.41 1.50 -7.10
CA THR A 13 31.79 2.58 -8.01
C THR A 13 30.64 3.17 -8.80
N LYS A 14 29.47 2.48 -8.84
CA LYS A 14 28.32 2.93 -9.66
C LYS A 14 27.01 2.75 -8.89
N MET A 15 26.25 3.83 -8.82
CA MET A 15 24.86 3.85 -8.35
C MET A 15 23.94 3.81 -9.56
N LEU A 16 23.04 2.82 -9.59
CA LEU A 16 22.02 2.72 -10.64
C LEU A 16 20.66 3.14 -10.07
N LEU A 17 20.00 4.05 -10.76
CA LEU A 17 18.61 4.40 -10.47
C LEU A 17 17.71 3.21 -10.85
N LEU A 18 16.98 2.65 -9.88
CA LEU A 18 16.04 1.56 -10.10
C LEU A 18 14.67 2.07 -10.53
N TYR A 19 14.17 3.02 -9.78
CA TYR A 19 12.88 3.62 -10.05
C TYR A 19 12.81 5.06 -9.58
N MET A 20 11.87 5.80 -10.12
CA MET A 20 11.48 7.13 -9.68
C MET A 20 9.98 7.13 -9.45
N MET A 21 9.53 7.62 -8.30
CA MET A 21 8.12 7.84 -8.02
C MET A 21 7.85 9.31 -7.82
N GLN A 22 6.93 9.86 -8.61
CA GLN A 22 6.44 11.22 -8.48
C GLN A 22 5.05 11.17 -7.85
N LYS A 23 4.82 11.96 -6.80
CA LYS A 23 3.58 11.98 -6.03
C LYS A 23 2.97 13.37 -6.02
N SER A 24 1.64 13.46 -6.08
CA SER A 24 0.87 14.67 -5.87
C SER A 24 -0.17 14.47 -4.77
N TYR A 25 -0.47 15.55 -4.06
CA TYR A 25 -1.33 15.54 -2.88
C TYR A 25 -2.45 16.57 -3.06
N ASP A 26 -3.61 16.28 -2.49
CA ASP A 26 -4.75 17.18 -2.46
C ASP A 26 -4.57 18.29 -1.39
N GLU A 27 -5.56 19.18 -1.28
CA GLU A 27 -5.59 20.28 -0.30
C GLU A 27 -5.57 19.81 1.17
N ASN A 28 -5.99 18.58 1.42
CA ASN A 28 -5.98 17.94 2.74
C ASN A 28 -4.69 17.14 2.98
N ASN A 29 -3.66 17.31 2.13
CA ASN A 29 -2.39 16.60 2.18
C ASN A 29 -2.54 15.07 2.07
N ARG A 30 -3.57 14.60 1.35
CA ARG A 30 -3.77 13.18 1.02
C ARG A 30 -3.22 12.91 -0.38
N LEU A 31 -2.58 11.76 -0.57
CA LEU A 31 -2.02 11.35 -1.86
C LEU A 31 -3.16 11.18 -2.88
N CYS A 32 -3.14 11.94 -3.97
CA CYS A 32 -4.18 11.86 -5.01
C CYS A 32 -3.69 11.16 -6.29
N ASP A 33 -2.43 11.34 -6.65
CA ASP A 33 -1.83 10.66 -7.80
C ASP A 33 -0.40 10.25 -7.50
N ALA A 34 0.04 9.14 -8.12
CA ALA A 34 1.45 8.79 -8.19
C ALA A 34 1.80 8.27 -9.59
N PHE A 35 3.02 8.51 -10.00
CA PHE A 35 3.58 7.99 -11.23
C PHE A 35 4.89 7.30 -10.92
N GLU A 36 4.98 6.02 -11.24
CA GLU A 36 6.14 5.18 -11.01
C GLU A 36 6.81 4.84 -12.33
N TYR A 37 8.09 5.17 -12.44
CA TYR A 37 8.91 4.91 -13.60
C TYR A 37 10.06 3.97 -13.21
N HIS A 38 10.22 2.89 -13.97
CA HIS A 38 11.28 1.90 -13.80
C HIS A 38 12.34 2.05 -14.88
N CYS A 39 13.60 1.89 -14.50
CA CYS A 39 14.74 1.99 -15.42
C CYS A 39 15.16 0.65 -16.03
N ASP A 40 14.53 -0.45 -15.63
CA ASP A 40 14.84 -1.82 -16.05
C ASP A 40 13.97 -2.33 -17.22
N GLY A 41 13.18 -1.44 -17.83
CA GLY A 41 12.28 -1.77 -18.94
C GLY A 41 10.90 -2.23 -18.52
N ILE A 42 10.59 -2.26 -17.22
CA ILE A 42 9.22 -2.46 -16.73
C ILE A 42 8.37 -1.25 -17.16
N PRO A 43 7.18 -1.47 -17.74
CA PRO A 43 6.30 -0.37 -18.11
C PRO A 43 5.97 0.52 -16.91
N PRO A 44 5.93 1.86 -17.09
CA PRO A 44 5.57 2.76 -16.00
C PRO A 44 4.12 2.56 -15.55
N TYR A 45 3.88 2.78 -14.26
CA TYR A 45 2.55 2.72 -13.67
C TYR A 45 2.07 4.11 -13.26
N LYS A 46 0.77 4.34 -13.41
CA LYS A 46 0.07 5.49 -12.87
C LYS A 46 -0.92 5.02 -11.82
N TYR A 47 -0.90 5.66 -10.65
CA TYR A 47 -1.82 5.40 -9.55
C TYR A 47 -2.75 6.60 -9.37
N ASN A 48 -4.04 6.34 -9.19
CA ASN A 48 -5.03 7.32 -8.79
C ASN A 48 -5.63 6.91 -7.45
N TYR A 49 -5.75 7.85 -6.52
CA TYR A 49 -6.28 7.61 -5.19
C TYR A 49 -7.56 8.41 -4.98
N ASN A 50 -8.62 7.73 -4.58
CA ASN A 50 -9.92 8.33 -4.28
C ASN A 50 -10.29 8.02 -2.82
N TYR A 51 -10.78 9.04 -2.12
CA TYR A 51 -11.21 8.96 -0.73
C TYR A 51 -12.72 9.17 -0.67
N ASN A 52 -13.44 8.15 -0.21
CA ASN A 52 -14.89 8.14 -0.19
C ASN A 52 -15.42 8.64 1.18
N ASP A 53 -16.64 9.16 1.20
CA ASP A 53 -17.29 9.68 2.40
C ASP A 53 -17.55 8.61 3.47
N ASP A 54 -17.60 7.34 3.09
CA ASP A 54 -17.74 6.19 3.99
C ASP A 54 -16.44 5.77 4.70
N GLY A 55 -15.34 6.53 4.48
CA GLY A 55 -14.02 6.26 5.04
C GLY A 55 -13.22 5.18 4.31
N THR A 56 -13.68 4.75 3.15
CA THR A 56 -12.89 3.87 2.28
C THR A 56 -11.98 4.68 1.34
N GLU A 57 -10.80 4.16 1.04
CA GLU A 57 -9.92 4.65 -0.01
C GLU A 57 -9.84 3.64 -1.14
N THR A 58 -9.79 4.12 -2.37
CA THR A 58 -9.61 3.31 -3.57
C THR A 58 -8.34 3.76 -4.28
N GLU A 59 -7.45 2.82 -4.57
CA GLU A 59 -6.27 2.98 -5.40
C GLU A 59 -6.49 2.24 -6.70
N GLU A 60 -6.37 2.94 -7.82
CA GLU A 60 -6.37 2.34 -9.16
C GLU A 60 -4.97 2.44 -9.74
N CYS A 61 -4.36 1.29 -10.04
CA CYS A 61 -3.11 1.20 -10.76
C CYS A 61 -3.37 0.99 -12.24
N HIS A 62 -2.77 1.83 -13.08
CA HIS A 62 -2.89 1.77 -14.53
C HIS A 62 -1.53 1.56 -15.17
N LEU A 63 -1.48 0.77 -16.24
CA LEU A 63 -0.32 0.75 -17.14
C LEU A 63 -0.28 2.10 -17.87
N ALA A 64 0.70 2.94 -17.57
CA ALA A 64 0.74 4.32 -18.07
C ALA A 64 0.78 4.41 -19.61
N VAL A 65 1.35 3.39 -20.27
CA VAL A 65 1.47 3.35 -21.74
C VAL A 65 0.12 3.13 -22.43
N THR A 66 -0.78 2.34 -21.82
CA THR A 66 -2.06 1.94 -22.45
C THR A 66 -3.27 2.54 -21.75
N GLY A 67 -3.11 3.05 -20.53
CA GLY A 67 -4.20 3.47 -19.66
C GLY A 67 -5.06 2.33 -19.11
N LYS A 68 -4.72 1.07 -19.42
CA LYS A 68 -5.47 -0.09 -18.91
C LYS A 68 -5.27 -0.24 -17.40
N ILE A 69 -6.35 -0.54 -16.70
CA ILE A 69 -6.31 -0.85 -15.27
C ILE A 69 -5.54 -2.16 -15.07
N TYR A 70 -4.51 -2.10 -14.24
CA TYR A 70 -3.70 -3.23 -13.82
C TYR A 70 -4.24 -3.84 -12.53
N SER A 71 -4.50 -3.02 -11.52
CA SER A 71 -5.13 -3.45 -10.27
C SER A 71 -6.01 -2.37 -9.67
N ILE A 72 -6.97 -2.80 -8.86
CA ILE A 72 -7.80 -1.93 -8.03
C ILE A 72 -7.67 -2.42 -6.60
N THR A 73 -7.25 -1.55 -5.68
CA THR A 73 -7.17 -1.85 -4.25
C THR A 73 -8.13 -0.95 -3.50
N LYS A 74 -8.96 -1.52 -2.65
CA LYS A 74 -9.85 -0.79 -1.74
C LYS A 74 -9.42 -1.04 -0.31
N ARG A 75 -9.30 0.02 0.49
CA ARG A 75 -8.88 -0.07 1.89
C ARG A 75 -9.85 0.67 2.78
N LYS A 76 -10.06 0.13 3.97
CA LYS A 76 -10.74 0.81 5.07
C LYS A 76 -9.79 0.92 6.26
N ARG A 77 -9.76 2.10 6.88
CA ARG A 77 -8.90 2.35 8.03
C ARG A 77 -9.72 2.51 9.30
N ASP A 78 -9.11 2.19 10.43
CA ASP A 78 -9.66 2.52 11.74
C ASP A 78 -9.34 3.98 12.11
N LYS A 79 -9.82 4.39 13.28
CA LYS A 79 -9.59 5.75 13.82
C LYS A 79 -8.12 6.09 14.08
N ASN A 80 -7.24 5.09 14.12
CA ASN A 80 -5.80 5.26 14.30
C ASN A 80 -5.03 5.23 12.97
N GLY A 81 -5.74 5.19 11.83
CA GLY A 81 -5.17 5.17 10.49
C GLY A 81 -4.69 3.80 10.01
N ASN A 82 -4.86 2.73 10.79
CA ASN A 82 -4.43 1.39 10.38
C ASN A 82 -5.46 0.74 9.46
N VAL A 83 -5.00 0.05 8.40
CA VAL A 83 -5.86 -0.68 7.48
C VAL A 83 -6.50 -1.87 8.19
N ILE A 84 -7.83 -1.89 8.28
CA ILE A 84 -8.61 -2.97 8.90
C ILE A 84 -9.30 -3.88 7.89
N GLU A 85 -9.55 -3.41 6.69
CA GLU A 85 -10.05 -4.19 5.56
C GLU A 85 -9.28 -3.77 4.31
N GLU A 86 -8.87 -4.74 3.51
CA GLU A 86 -8.27 -4.52 2.20
C GLU A 86 -8.87 -5.51 1.21
N SER A 87 -9.21 -5.02 0.02
CA SER A 87 -9.69 -5.83 -1.09
C SER A 87 -8.90 -5.46 -2.33
N GLU A 88 -8.47 -6.45 -3.08
CA GLU A 88 -7.70 -6.26 -4.30
C GLU A 88 -8.30 -7.05 -5.44
N ASN A 89 -8.28 -6.47 -6.63
CA ASN A 89 -8.76 -7.04 -7.86
C ASN A 89 -7.74 -6.82 -8.99
N PHE A 90 -7.51 -7.85 -9.78
CA PHE A 90 -6.69 -7.81 -10.99
C PHE A 90 -7.58 -8.09 -12.20
N PRO A 91 -8.12 -7.05 -12.88
CA PRO A 91 -9.07 -7.23 -13.99
C PRO A 91 -8.52 -8.02 -15.20
N TRP A 92 -7.19 -8.10 -15.32
CA TRP A 92 -6.50 -8.83 -16.40
C TRP A 92 -6.35 -10.33 -16.12
N ASP A 93 -6.56 -10.77 -14.87
CA ASP A 93 -6.54 -12.18 -14.44
C ASP A 93 -7.97 -12.71 -14.34
N SER A 94 -8.39 -13.28 -13.24
CA SER A 94 -9.76 -13.79 -13.04
C SER A 94 -10.80 -12.67 -12.89
N GLY A 95 -10.37 -11.48 -12.50
CA GLY A 95 -11.25 -10.39 -12.11
C GLY A 95 -11.91 -10.59 -10.74
N ASP A 96 -11.52 -11.63 -10.02
CA ASP A 96 -12.02 -11.90 -8.68
C ASP A 96 -11.41 -10.96 -7.64
N TRP A 97 -12.19 -10.66 -6.60
CA TRP A 97 -11.72 -9.87 -5.47
C TRP A 97 -11.11 -10.75 -4.40
N THR A 98 -9.87 -10.46 -4.03
CA THR A 98 -9.28 -10.95 -2.78
C THR A 98 -9.69 -10.03 -1.64
N ASN A 99 -9.98 -10.58 -0.47
CA ASN A 99 -10.42 -9.78 0.68
C ASN A 99 -9.65 -10.21 1.91
N ILE A 100 -9.03 -9.24 2.58
CA ILE A 100 -8.28 -9.42 3.81
C ILE A 100 -8.93 -8.57 4.90
N LYS A 101 -9.14 -9.16 6.07
CA LYS A 101 -9.50 -8.41 7.28
C LYS A 101 -8.36 -8.45 8.27
N ILE A 102 -8.07 -7.31 8.88
CA ILE A 102 -6.98 -7.14 9.82
C ILE A 102 -7.55 -6.65 11.15
N ARG A 103 -7.21 -7.36 12.22
CA ARG A 103 -7.58 -6.96 13.58
C ARG A 103 -6.35 -6.47 14.32
N TYR A 104 -6.51 -5.35 15.00
CA TYR A 104 -5.47 -4.78 15.86
C TYR A 104 -5.92 -4.79 17.32
N LYS A 105 -4.94 -4.96 18.20
CA LYS A 105 -5.06 -4.68 19.63
C LYS A 105 -4.12 -3.54 19.97
N TYR A 106 -4.59 -2.58 20.71
CA TYR A 106 -3.89 -1.36 21.05
C TYR A 106 -3.54 -1.33 22.53
N ASP A 107 -2.46 -0.64 22.86
CA ASP A 107 -2.16 -0.24 24.23
C ASP A 107 -2.94 1.02 24.65
N ASN A 108 -2.71 1.47 25.88
CA ASN A 108 -3.39 2.66 26.43
C ASN A 108 -2.99 3.99 25.74
N GLN A 109 -1.91 3.97 24.94
CA GLN A 109 -1.42 5.14 24.20
C GLN A 109 -1.85 5.13 22.73
N GLY A 110 -2.63 4.12 22.32
CA GLY A 110 -3.13 3.98 20.97
C GLY A 110 -2.14 3.34 19.99
N ASN A 111 -1.02 2.80 20.46
CA ASN A 111 -0.10 2.06 19.61
C ASN A 111 -0.57 0.61 19.48
N TRP A 112 -0.59 0.06 18.26
CA TRP A 112 -0.95 -1.34 18.12
C TRP A 112 0.17 -2.24 18.68
N ILE A 113 -0.23 -3.26 19.43
CA ILE A 113 0.66 -4.26 20.05
C ILE A 113 0.47 -5.66 19.49
N GLU A 114 -0.68 -5.94 18.91
CA GLU A 114 -0.96 -7.20 18.22
C GLU A 114 -1.67 -6.91 16.89
N ARG A 115 -1.31 -7.63 15.84
CA ARG A 115 -1.94 -7.57 14.51
C ARG A 115 -2.23 -8.99 14.06
N THR A 116 -3.46 -9.26 13.68
CA THR A 116 -3.90 -10.56 13.15
C THR A 116 -4.54 -10.35 11.79
N ILE A 117 -4.03 -11.04 10.77
CA ILE A 117 -4.65 -11.10 9.45
C ILE A 117 -5.61 -12.28 9.46
N MET A 118 -6.88 -12.01 9.16
CA MET A 118 -7.93 -13.01 9.00
C MET A 118 -8.15 -13.22 7.51
N ASP A 119 -7.40 -14.15 6.92
CA ASP A 119 -7.54 -14.51 5.52
C ASP A 119 -8.78 -15.39 5.34
N LYS A 120 -9.53 -15.14 4.26
CA LYS A 120 -10.63 -16.03 3.84
C LYS A 120 -10.17 -17.08 2.83
N ALA A 121 -8.92 -17.03 2.35
CA ALA A 121 -8.45 -18.03 1.39
C ALA A 121 -8.17 -19.37 2.07
N PRO A 122 -8.83 -20.48 1.64
CA PRO A 122 -8.75 -21.77 2.33
C PRO A 122 -7.42 -22.52 2.16
N LYS A 123 -6.39 -21.90 1.58
CA LYS A 123 -5.11 -22.55 1.23
C LYS A 123 -3.87 -22.02 1.96
N SER A 124 -4.00 -20.99 2.79
CA SER A 124 -2.84 -20.45 3.53
C SER A 124 -2.93 -20.87 5.00
N ASN A 125 -2.13 -21.86 5.40
CA ASN A 125 -1.90 -22.23 6.80
C ASN A 125 -1.04 -21.19 7.57
N SER A 126 -0.83 -20.01 7.03
CA SER A 126 -0.08 -18.94 7.68
C SER A 126 -1.03 -18.11 8.55
N ASN A 127 -1.07 -18.40 9.84
CA ASN A 127 -1.55 -17.45 10.83
C ASN A 127 -0.62 -16.25 10.81
N ASN A 128 -0.96 -15.23 10.04
CA ASN A 128 -0.23 -13.96 9.97
C ASN A 128 -0.50 -13.14 11.25
N TYR A 129 0.06 -13.63 12.35
CA TYR A 129 0.00 -12.99 13.64
C TYR A 129 1.32 -12.26 13.90
N LEU A 130 1.24 -10.98 14.19
CA LEU A 130 2.38 -10.16 14.59
C LEU A 130 2.13 -9.60 15.97
N LYS A 131 3.15 -9.69 16.82
CA LYS A 131 3.18 -9.08 18.13
C LYS A 131 4.41 -8.19 18.23
N ARG A 132 4.24 -6.97 18.72
CA ARG A 132 5.36 -6.07 19.05
C ARG A 132 5.31 -5.65 20.50
N ARG A 133 6.48 -5.42 21.07
CA ARG A 133 6.63 -4.84 22.40
C ARG A 133 7.16 -3.42 22.24
N ILE A 134 6.49 -2.46 22.86
CA ILE A 134 6.89 -1.05 22.83
C ILE A 134 7.44 -0.72 24.22
N HIS A 135 8.62 -0.13 24.25
CA HIS A 135 9.24 0.40 25.46
C HIS A 135 9.12 1.92 25.42
N TYR A 136 8.43 2.48 26.39
CA TYR A 136 8.36 3.93 26.57
C TYR A 136 9.49 4.35 27.48
N LEU A 137 10.24 5.35 27.05
CA LEU A 137 11.23 6.00 27.91
C LEU A 137 10.45 6.83 28.93
N SER A 138 10.65 6.56 30.23
CA SER A 138 10.20 7.48 31.29
C SER A 138 11.04 8.75 31.20
N GLU A 139 10.39 9.90 31.12
CA GLU A 139 11.05 11.19 31.29
C GLU A 139 11.66 11.34 32.68
#